data_4952fbb584d2f7807e50101ec45d4d66
#
_entry.id   4952fbb584d2f7807e50101ec45d4d66
#
_cell.length_a   1.000
_cell.length_b   1.000
_cell.length_c   1.000
_cell.angle_alpha   90.00
_cell.angle_beta   90.00
_cell.angle_gamma   90.00
#
_symmetry.space_group_name_H-M   'P 1'
#
loop_
_entity.id
_entity.type
_entity.pdbx_description
1 polymer ?
#
loop_
_entity_poly.entity_id
_entity_poly.type
_entity_poly.pdbx_seq_one_letter_code
_entity_poly.pdbx_strand_id
1 'polypeptide(L)'
;MSISRARLDRFISEACQINRKKVRLLLAQKRVVVDGVIATDIAQPIDKFSVIALDNDIIQQNKALYVMLHKPVGVVCATKDEQHKTVIDLLGTLLSSDEKASLHIVGRLDLNTSGLVLLTN
;
A
#
# COMPACT_ATOMS: atom_id res chain seq x y z
N MET A 1 -10.95 -6.39 4.10
CA MET A 1 -10.16 -5.93 2.93
C MET A 1 -9.29 -7.06 2.43
N SER A 2 -9.30 -7.29 1.13
CA SER A 2 -8.42 -8.27 0.51
C SER A 2 -7.18 -7.58 -0.06
N ILE A 3 -6.01 -8.21 0.09
CA ILE A 3 -4.78 -7.75 -0.54
C ILE A 3 -4.74 -8.36 -1.94
N SER A 4 -4.65 -7.50 -2.95
CA SER A 4 -4.51 -7.93 -4.34
C SER A 4 -3.13 -8.56 -4.56
N ARG A 5 -3.11 -9.76 -5.09
CA ARG A 5 -1.87 -10.49 -5.39
C ARG A 5 -1.64 -10.52 -6.90
N ALA A 6 -0.37 -10.51 -7.29
CA ALA A 6 0.05 -10.60 -8.68
C ALA A 6 1.20 -11.58 -8.80
N ARG A 7 1.50 -11.99 -10.03
CA ARG A 7 2.71 -12.77 -10.31
C ARG A 7 3.91 -11.82 -10.38
N LEU A 8 5.04 -12.28 -9.89
CA LEU A 8 6.28 -11.51 -9.92
C LEU A 8 6.68 -11.10 -11.34
N ASP A 9 6.61 -12.02 -12.31
CA ASP A 9 7.00 -11.73 -13.69
C ASP A 9 6.13 -10.63 -14.31
N ARG A 10 4.81 -10.68 -14.06
CA ARG A 10 3.88 -9.65 -14.53
C ARG A 10 4.20 -8.29 -13.94
N PHE A 11 4.44 -8.25 -12.62
CA PHE A 11 4.77 -7.01 -11.93
C PHE A 11 6.03 -6.36 -12.49
N ILE A 12 7.12 -7.13 -12.65
CA ILE A 12 8.38 -6.60 -13.16
C ILE A 12 8.24 -6.17 -14.62
N SER A 13 7.53 -6.96 -15.43
CA SER A 13 7.28 -6.63 -16.83
C SER A 13 6.58 -5.27 -16.97
N GLU A 14 5.57 -5.02 -16.17
CA GLU A 14 4.83 -3.75 -16.19
C GLU A 14 5.64 -2.60 -15.59
N ALA A 15 6.29 -2.82 -14.45
CA ALA A 15 7.02 -1.77 -13.75
C ALA A 15 8.27 -1.32 -14.52
N CYS A 16 8.98 -2.23 -15.16
CA CYS A 16 10.21 -1.96 -15.89
C CYS A 16 10.01 -1.83 -17.39
N GLN A 17 8.79 -2.04 -17.89
CA GLN A 17 8.44 -1.98 -19.31
C GLN A 17 9.32 -2.90 -20.17
N ILE A 18 9.45 -4.14 -19.72
CA ILE A 18 10.20 -5.18 -20.42
C ILE A 18 9.30 -6.40 -20.64
N ASN A 19 9.65 -7.26 -21.60
CA ASN A 19 8.87 -8.46 -21.84
C ASN A 19 9.16 -9.56 -20.81
N ARG A 20 8.27 -10.54 -20.70
CA ARG A 20 8.41 -11.63 -19.72
C ARG A 20 9.64 -12.49 -19.94
N LYS A 21 10.08 -12.64 -21.19
CA LYS A 21 11.29 -13.37 -21.52
C LYS A 21 12.51 -12.73 -20.87
N LYS A 22 12.59 -11.40 -20.90
CA LYS A 22 13.65 -10.65 -20.24
C LYS A 22 13.58 -10.77 -18.74
N VAL A 23 12.36 -10.80 -18.17
CA VAL A 23 12.17 -11.03 -16.73
C VAL A 23 12.75 -12.39 -16.32
N ARG A 24 12.48 -13.45 -17.08
CA ARG A 24 13.06 -14.78 -16.83
C ARG A 24 14.58 -14.74 -16.80
N LEU A 25 15.18 -14.00 -17.70
CA LEU A 25 16.64 -13.84 -17.75
C LEU A 25 17.15 -13.13 -16.50
N LEU A 26 16.47 -12.08 -16.06
CA LEU A 26 16.83 -11.35 -14.84
C LEU A 26 16.81 -12.26 -13.60
N LEU A 27 15.81 -13.11 -13.47
CA LEU A 27 15.73 -14.06 -12.36
C LEU A 27 16.84 -15.11 -12.45
N ALA A 28 17.11 -15.63 -13.67
CA ALA A 28 18.20 -16.58 -13.88
C ALA A 28 19.57 -15.99 -13.51
N GLN A 29 19.73 -14.68 -13.70
CA GLN A 29 20.94 -13.95 -13.32
C GLN A 29 20.99 -13.56 -11.84
N LYS A 30 19.99 -13.94 -11.04
CA LYS A 30 19.88 -13.63 -9.61
C LYS A 30 19.88 -12.12 -9.32
N ARG A 31 19.27 -11.35 -10.20
CA ARG A 31 19.25 -9.89 -10.12
C ARG A 31 18.02 -9.35 -9.40
N VAL A 32 17.02 -10.18 -9.12
CA VAL A 32 15.76 -9.80 -8.51
C VAL A 32 15.70 -10.32 -7.07
N VAL A 33 15.37 -9.43 -6.14
CA VAL A 33 15.24 -9.74 -4.72
C VAL A 33 13.81 -9.39 -4.28
N VAL A 34 13.15 -10.32 -3.60
CA VAL A 34 11.82 -10.12 -3.03
C VAL A 34 11.90 -10.36 -1.52
N ASP A 35 11.54 -9.35 -0.75
CA ASP A 35 11.57 -9.38 0.73
C ASP A 35 12.93 -9.87 1.28
N GLY A 36 14.01 -9.40 0.67
CA GLY A 36 15.37 -9.72 1.10
C GLY A 36 15.91 -11.05 0.61
N VAL A 37 15.17 -11.81 -0.19
CA VAL A 37 15.54 -13.13 -0.70
C VAL A 37 15.63 -13.09 -2.22
N ILE A 38 16.69 -13.68 -2.80
CA ILE A 38 16.82 -13.78 -4.24
C ILE A 38 15.65 -14.58 -4.81
N ALA A 39 14.92 -13.99 -5.74
CA ALA A 39 13.77 -14.63 -6.37
C ALA A 39 14.21 -15.63 -7.43
N THR A 40 13.61 -16.82 -7.40
CA THR A 40 13.90 -17.90 -8.36
C THR A 40 12.69 -18.34 -9.14
N ASP A 41 11.49 -18.01 -8.68
CA ASP A 41 10.21 -18.41 -9.30
C ASP A 41 9.53 -17.19 -9.92
N ILE A 42 9.40 -17.21 -11.26
CA ILE A 42 8.72 -16.13 -11.99
C ILE A 42 7.25 -16.02 -11.64
N ALA A 43 6.64 -17.11 -11.19
CA ALA A 43 5.22 -17.16 -10.81
C ALA A 43 5.00 -16.85 -9.31
N GLN A 44 6.04 -16.47 -8.60
CA GLN A 44 5.95 -16.15 -7.17
C GLN A 44 4.84 -15.12 -6.94
N PRO A 45 3.89 -15.40 -6.02
CA PRO A 45 2.88 -14.41 -5.68
C PRO A 45 3.50 -13.26 -4.89
N ILE A 46 3.16 -12.05 -5.28
CA ILE A 46 3.54 -10.82 -4.61
C ILE A 46 2.30 -9.98 -4.36
N ASP A 47 2.40 -9.04 -3.44
CA ASP A 47 1.35 -8.06 -3.17
C ASP A 47 1.95 -6.66 -3.08
N LYS A 48 1.12 -5.66 -2.79
CA LYS A 48 1.57 -4.26 -2.74
C LYS A 48 2.55 -3.97 -1.60
N PHE A 49 2.69 -4.87 -0.63
CA PHE A 49 3.62 -4.72 0.49
C PHE A 49 4.92 -5.51 0.29
N SER A 50 5.01 -6.32 -0.75
CA SER A 50 6.26 -7.01 -1.07
C SER A 50 7.34 -5.98 -1.43
N VAL A 51 8.52 -6.12 -0.83
CA VAL A 51 9.67 -5.27 -1.15
C VAL A 51 10.42 -5.91 -2.30
N ILE A 52 10.43 -5.26 -3.45
CA ILE A 52 11.00 -5.81 -4.69
C ILE A 52 12.12 -4.90 -5.15
N ALA A 53 13.30 -5.50 -5.39
CA ALA A 53 14.48 -4.79 -5.87
C ALA A 53 15.07 -5.49 -7.10
N LEU A 54 15.59 -4.69 -8.02
CA LEU A 54 16.32 -5.13 -9.20
C LEU A 54 17.68 -4.43 -9.19
N ASP A 55 18.76 -5.20 -9.16
CA ASP A 55 20.13 -4.68 -9.12
C ASP A 55 20.36 -3.67 -7.99
N ASN A 56 19.80 -3.95 -6.80
CA ASN A 56 19.82 -3.11 -5.60
C ASN A 56 18.97 -1.82 -5.70
N ASP A 57 18.29 -1.59 -6.81
CA ASP A 57 17.33 -0.49 -6.93
C ASP A 57 15.95 -0.98 -6.49
N ILE A 58 15.36 -0.30 -5.53
CA ILE A 58 14.03 -0.67 -5.02
C ILE A 58 12.97 -0.26 -6.03
N ILE A 59 12.20 -1.24 -6.52
CA ILE A 59 11.09 -1.02 -7.44
C ILE A 59 9.79 -0.79 -6.68
N GLN A 60 9.58 -1.53 -5.59
CA GLN A 60 8.39 -1.40 -4.75
C GLN A 60 8.77 -1.54 -3.29
N GLN A 61 8.31 -0.60 -2.49
CA GLN A 61 8.45 -0.65 -1.04
C GLN A 61 7.32 0.17 -0.42
N ASN A 62 6.18 -0.46 -0.21
CA ASN A 62 5.03 0.16 0.44
C ASN A 62 4.96 -0.30 1.89
N LYS A 63 4.98 0.65 2.80
CA LYS A 63 4.91 0.36 4.23
C LYS A 63 3.45 0.15 4.64
N ALA A 64 3.18 -0.91 5.39
CA ALA A 64 1.87 -1.13 5.99
C ALA A 64 1.63 -0.07 7.08
N LEU A 65 0.47 0.59 7.03
CA LEU A 65 0.06 1.62 7.98
C LEU A 65 -1.19 1.17 8.72
N TYR A 66 -1.17 1.30 10.04
CA TYR A 66 -2.31 1.05 10.91
C TYR A 66 -2.49 2.26 11.80
N VAL A 67 -3.63 2.93 11.71
CA VAL A 67 -3.92 4.13 12.49
C VAL A 67 -5.14 3.87 13.35
N MET A 68 -4.99 4.08 14.65
CA MET A 68 -6.09 4.07 15.60
C MET A 68 -6.41 5.52 15.96
N LEU A 69 -7.65 5.93 15.74
CA LEU A 69 -8.08 7.30 15.94
C LEU A 69 -9.30 7.34 16.85
N HIS A 70 -9.25 8.22 17.83
CA HIS A 70 -10.46 8.56 18.60
C HIS A 70 -11.18 9.68 17.86
N LYS A 71 -12.27 9.34 17.18
CA LYS A 71 -13.07 10.30 16.43
C LYS A 71 -13.91 11.13 17.39
N PRO A 72 -13.78 12.47 17.39
CA PRO A 72 -14.68 13.32 18.14
C PRO A 72 -16.01 13.50 17.41
N VAL A 73 -17.00 14.01 18.14
CA VAL A 73 -18.26 14.48 17.55
C VAL A 73 -17.98 15.62 16.58
N GLY A 74 -18.72 15.70 15.48
CA GLY A 74 -18.58 16.75 14.49
C GLY A 74 -17.60 16.47 13.37
N VAL A 75 -16.99 15.28 13.37
CA VAL A 75 -16.06 14.81 12.34
C VAL A 75 -16.70 13.62 11.63
N VAL A 76 -16.60 13.58 10.31
CA VAL A 76 -17.19 12.52 9.49
C VAL A 76 -16.18 11.43 9.17
N CYS A 77 -16.66 10.18 9.11
CA CYS A 77 -15.91 9.03 8.63
C CYS A 77 -15.94 8.99 7.10
N ALA A 78 -15.20 9.89 6.48
CA ALA A 78 -15.07 9.99 5.04
C ALA A 78 -13.65 10.44 4.69
N THR A 79 -13.24 10.18 3.47
CA THR A 79 -11.93 10.64 2.98
C THR A 79 -11.98 12.10 2.55
N LYS A 80 -13.15 12.56 2.08
CA LYS A 80 -13.39 13.95 1.69
C LYS A 80 -14.80 14.35 2.06
N ASP A 81 -14.95 15.59 2.50
CA ASP A 81 -16.25 16.20 2.75
C ASP A 81 -16.11 17.72 2.64
N GLU A 82 -17.06 18.37 1.94
CA GLU A 82 -17.00 19.81 1.68
C GLU A 82 -17.45 20.65 2.88
N GLN A 83 -18.29 20.07 3.75
CA GLN A 83 -18.91 20.80 4.85
C GLN A 83 -18.33 20.48 6.21
N HIS A 84 -17.77 19.28 6.38
CA HIS A 84 -17.30 18.79 7.67
C HIS A 84 -15.85 18.37 7.61
N LYS A 85 -15.17 18.50 8.74
CA LYS A 85 -13.85 17.94 8.93
C LYS A 85 -13.94 16.42 8.91
N THR A 86 -12.98 15.75 8.27
CA THR A 86 -12.96 14.29 8.14
C THR A 86 -11.95 13.67 9.11
N VAL A 87 -12.05 12.34 9.29
CA VAL A 87 -11.04 11.59 10.08
C VAL A 87 -9.65 11.69 9.45
N ILE A 88 -9.57 11.83 8.12
CA ILE A 88 -8.28 12.03 7.43
C ILE A 88 -7.70 13.40 7.78
N ASP A 89 -8.52 14.43 7.84
CA ASP A 89 -8.09 15.79 8.20
C ASP A 89 -7.47 15.85 9.60
N LEU A 90 -7.95 15.00 10.52
CA LEU A 90 -7.42 14.95 11.88
C LEU A 90 -5.97 14.45 11.94
N LEU A 91 -5.51 13.76 10.94
CA LEU A 91 -4.13 13.25 10.89
C LEU A 91 -3.11 14.36 10.65
N GLY A 92 -3.55 15.48 10.05
CA GLY A 92 -2.71 16.66 9.85
C GLY A 92 -1.39 16.34 9.15
N THR A 93 -0.29 16.68 9.79
CA THR A 93 1.06 16.46 9.27
C THR A 93 1.73 15.21 9.83
N LEU A 94 1.02 14.39 10.61
CA LEU A 94 1.57 13.13 11.13
C LEU A 94 1.91 12.14 10.03
N LEU A 95 1.16 12.19 8.94
CA LEU A 95 1.40 11.38 7.75
C LEU A 95 1.56 12.28 6.53
N SER A 96 2.32 11.80 5.54
CA SER A 96 2.45 12.50 4.26
C SER A 96 1.13 12.48 3.48
N SER A 97 1.04 13.32 2.45
CA SER A 97 -0.13 13.35 1.56
C SER A 97 -0.37 11.99 0.88
N ASP A 98 0.71 11.34 0.45
CA ASP A 98 0.62 10.03 -0.20
C ASP A 98 0.17 8.96 0.79
N GLU A 99 0.69 8.99 2.01
CA GLU A 99 0.28 8.06 3.07
C GLU A 99 -1.20 8.23 3.41
N LYS A 100 -1.65 9.47 3.58
CA LYS A 100 -3.07 9.77 3.84
C LYS A 100 -3.97 9.30 2.70
N ALA A 101 -3.54 9.51 1.45
CA ALA A 101 -4.31 9.09 0.27
C ALA A 101 -4.44 7.56 0.16
N SER A 102 -3.51 6.81 0.74
CA SER A 102 -3.53 5.35 0.72
C SER A 102 -4.46 4.73 1.76
N LEU A 103 -4.93 5.50 2.74
CA LEU A 103 -5.70 4.98 3.86
C LEU A 103 -7.16 4.71 3.49
N HIS A 104 -7.67 3.61 4.05
CA HIS A 104 -9.08 3.24 4.02
C HIS A 104 -9.62 3.20 5.45
N ILE A 105 -10.85 3.63 5.62
CA ILE A 105 -11.51 3.64 6.91
C ILE A 105 -12.17 2.28 7.13
N VAL A 106 -11.85 1.65 8.26
CA VAL A 106 -12.42 0.35 8.63
C VAL A 106 -13.65 0.61 9.52
N GLY A 107 -14.83 0.43 8.95
CA GLY A 107 -16.08 0.73 9.62
C GLY A 107 -16.46 2.21 9.54
N ARG A 108 -17.52 2.59 10.23
CA ARG A 108 -18.04 3.96 10.21
C ARG A 108 -18.65 4.31 11.55
N LEU A 109 -18.46 5.54 11.97
CA LEU A 109 -19.21 6.17 13.06
C LEU A 109 -19.91 7.41 12.51
N ASP A 110 -21.11 7.69 12.99
CA ASP A 110 -21.90 8.84 12.56
C ASP A 110 -21.22 10.16 12.96
N LEU A 111 -21.60 11.24 12.29
CA LEU A 111 -21.10 12.60 12.56
C LEU A 111 -21.17 12.95 14.06
N ASN A 112 -22.29 12.61 14.71
CA ASN A 112 -22.55 12.94 16.09
C ASN A 112 -22.11 11.86 17.09
N THR A 113 -21.35 10.86 16.61
CA THR A 113 -20.85 9.78 17.45
C THR A 113 -19.34 9.90 17.62
N SER A 114 -18.87 9.74 18.84
CA SER A 114 -17.45 9.66 19.15
C SER A 114 -17.04 8.21 19.39
N GLY A 115 -15.78 7.89 19.15
CA GLY A 115 -15.25 6.57 19.42
C GLY A 115 -14.07 6.19 18.55
N LEU A 116 -13.65 4.94 18.69
CA LEU A 116 -12.48 4.41 17.99
C LEU A 116 -12.79 4.15 16.53
N VAL A 117 -11.91 4.64 15.66
CA VAL A 117 -11.91 4.37 14.22
C VAL A 117 -10.54 3.85 13.82
N LEU A 118 -10.50 2.81 13.02
CA LEU A 118 -9.28 2.25 12.46
C LEU A 118 -9.15 2.66 10.99
N LEU A 119 -7.91 3.02 10.61
CA LEU A 119 -7.57 3.32 9.23
C LEU A 119 -6.34 2.49 8.86
N THR A 120 -6.32 1.99 7.64
CA THR A 120 -5.20 1.19 7.15
C THR A 120 -5.10 1.28 5.64
N ASN A 121 -3.92 1.04 5.11
CA ASN A 121 -3.72 0.94 3.65
C ASN A 121 -3.87 -0.54 3.18
#